data_0326af19fd377bdd6271049d8a93119b
#
_entry.id   0326af19fd377bdd6271049d8a93119b
#
_cell.length_a   1.000
_cell.length_b   1.000
_cell.length_c   1.000
_cell.angle_alpha   90.00
_cell.angle_beta   90.00
_cell.angle_gamma   90.00
#
_symmetry.space_group_name_H-M   'P 1'
#
loop_
_entity.id
_entity.type
_entity.pdbx_description
1 polymer ?
#
loop_
_entity_poly.entity_id
_entity_poly.type
_entity_poly.pdbx_seq_one_letter_code
_entity_poly.pdbx_strand_id
1 'polypeptide(L)'
;MTEVDEPRPWHRWGEPLAVGLNLAYTVGYQQEAAWSFFAAGIGSAVFLLVCWQRQMKFEALLWCYYIGMAVYGAVAVQEAWPDVLPEASWSAHGLSLLLWAVVWGGMAWVFRGKSWKPGLDAFTTTGSVIATYWMLQFVEANWLYWIVVNMASVVLYASRKLHWGTGLFVLYTLLSLEGWFNWI
;
A
#
# COMPACT_ATOMS: atom_id res chain seq x y z
N MET A 1 32.68 1.70 -17.28
CA MET A 1 32.27 2.63 -16.23
C MET A 1 31.02 3.30 -16.76
N THR A 2 29.84 2.80 -16.40
CA THR A 2 28.55 3.41 -16.76
C THR A 2 28.36 4.62 -15.84
N GLU A 3 28.21 5.79 -16.43
CA GLU A 3 27.82 7.03 -15.75
C GLU A 3 26.64 6.70 -14.83
N VAL A 4 26.86 6.87 -13.54
CA VAL A 4 25.77 6.84 -12.56
C VAL A 4 25.01 8.13 -12.80
N ASP A 5 23.88 8.03 -13.53
CA ASP A 5 22.95 9.14 -13.78
C ASP A 5 22.68 9.84 -12.44
N GLU A 6 23.16 11.07 -12.28
CA GLU A 6 22.86 11.87 -11.11
C GLU A 6 21.33 12.01 -10.99
N PRO A 7 20.75 11.72 -9.83
CA PRO A 7 19.31 11.77 -9.68
C PRO A 7 18.80 13.20 -9.98
N ARG A 8 17.93 13.32 -10.98
CA ARG A 8 17.34 14.60 -11.37
C ARG A 8 16.74 15.33 -10.16
N PRO A 9 16.78 16.66 -10.08
CA PRO A 9 16.43 17.45 -8.87
C PRO A 9 15.07 17.12 -8.26
N TRP A 10 14.07 16.76 -9.08
CA TRP A 10 12.74 16.44 -8.60
C TRP A 10 12.66 15.11 -7.80
N HIS A 11 13.62 14.20 -7.94
CA HIS A 11 13.72 12.99 -7.12
C HIS A 11 13.90 13.28 -5.63
N ARG A 12 14.49 14.44 -5.29
CA ARG A 12 14.68 14.85 -3.90
C ARG A 12 13.36 15.19 -3.21
N TRP A 13 12.36 15.67 -3.97
CA TRP A 13 11.07 16.11 -3.45
C TRP A 13 9.93 15.14 -3.74
N GLY A 14 10.06 14.28 -4.75
CA GLY A 14 9.03 13.34 -5.15
C GLY A 14 8.65 12.36 -4.04
N GLU A 15 9.63 11.75 -3.40
CA GLU A 15 9.38 10.80 -2.30
C GLU A 15 8.74 11.48 -1.07
N PRO A 16 9.26 12.59 -0.51
CA PRO A 16 8.60 13.30 0.59
C PRO A 16 7.19 13.79 0.25
N LEU A 17 6.98 14.30 -0.97
CA LEU A 17 5.66 14.74 -1.43
C LEU A 17 4.65 13.58 -1.48
N ALA A 18 5.05 12.44 -2.05
CA ALA A 18 4.23 11.26 -2.11
C ALA A 18 3.89 10.74 -0.70
N VAL A 19 4.86 10.74 0.22
CA VAL A 19 4.66 10.38 1.63
C VAL A 19 3.64 11.30 2.28
N GLY A 20 3.78 12.62 2.15
CA GLY A 20 2.84 13.60 2.73
C GLY A 20 1.42 13.42 2.22
N LEU A 21 1.23 13.20 0.91
CA LEU A 21 -0.09 12.97 0.31
C LEU A 21 -0.72 11.65 0.75
N ASN A 22 0.08 10.59 0.88
CA ASN A 22 -0.43 9.31 1.35
C ASN A 22 -0.76 9.32 2.85
N LEU A 23 -0.04 10.08 3.67
CA LEU A 23 -0.41 10.32 5.07
C LEU A 23 -1.71 11.14 5.17
N ALA A 24 -1.84 12.20 4.36
CA ALA A 24 -3.08 12.97 4.30
C ALA A 24 -4.28 12.09 3.88
N TYR A 25 -4.07 11.17 2.93
CA TYR A 25 -5.07 10.16 2.59
C TYR A 25 -5.46 9.33 3.81
N THR A 26 -4.50 8.74 4.52
CA THR A 26 -4.80 7.82 5.63
C THR A 26 -5.55 8.53 6.77
N VAL A 27 -5.12 9.73 7.14
CA VAL A 27 -5.81 10.55 8.15
C VAL A 27 -7.21 10.95 7.68
N GLY A 28 -7.33 11.39 6.41
CA GLY A 28 -8.63 11.74 5.83
C GLY A 28 -9.58 10.55 5.72
N TYR A 29 -9.04 9.35 5.42
CA TYR A 29 -9.82 8.11 5.40
C TYR A 29 -10.38 7.76 6.78
N GLN A 30 -9.57 7.86 7.84
CA GLN A 30 -10.03 7.65 9.23
C GLN A 30 -11.09 8.66 9.67
N GLN A 31 -11.10 9.86 9.07
CA GLN A 31 -12.10 10.91 9.30
C GLN A 31 -13.30 10.81 8.34
N GLU A 32 -13.42 9.73 7.57
CA GLU A 32 -14.50 9.53 6.58
C GLU A 32 -14.58 10.66 5.53
N ALA A 33 -13.47 11.32 5.25
CA ALA A 33 -13.40 12.47 4.37
C ALA A 33 -13.19 12.04 2.90
N ALA A 34 -14.19 12.25 2.04
CA ALA A 34 -14.15 11.85 0.62
C ALA A 34 -12.98 12.45 -0.16
N TRP A 35 -12.48 13.64 0.23
CA TRP A 35 -11.30 14.25 -0.40
C TRP A 35 -10.03 13.40 -0.27
N SER A 36 -9.98 12.51 0.71
CA SER A 36 -8.82 11.65 0.97
C SER A 36 -8.43 10.83 -0.26
N PHE A 37 -9.39 10.35 -1.04
CA PHE A 37 -9.12 9.58 -2.25
C PHE A 37 -8.39 10.37 -3.34
N PHE A 38 -8.59 11.70 -3.41
CA PHE A 38 -7.80 12.54 -4.31
C PHE A 38 -6.33 12.60 -3.86
N ALA A 39 -6.09 12.74 -2.57
CA ALA A 39 -4.73 12.67 -2.01
C ALA A 39 -4.08 11.31 -2.28
N ALA A 40 -4.82 10.20 -2.11
CA ALA A 40 -4.37 8.85 -2.45
C ALA A 40 -3.97 8.73 -3.92
N GLY A 41 -4.82 9.20 -4.85
CA GLY A 41 -4.57 9.11 -6.28
C GLY A 41 -3.31 9.89 -6.70
N ILE A 42 -3.17 11.14 -6.24
CA ILE A 42 -2.01 11.98 -6.56
C ILE A 42 -0.73 11.40 -5.90
N GLY A 43 -0.79 11.02 -4.62
CA GLY A 43 0.34 10.44 -3.90
C GLY A 43 0.82 9.13 -4.55
N SER A 44 -0.13 8.27 -4.94
CA SER A 44 0.17 7.02 -5.67
C SER A 44 0.80 7.28 -7.04
N ALA A 45 0.34 8.31 -7.78
CA ALA A 45 0.94 8.67 -9.06
C ALA A 45 2.39 9.15 -8.90
N VAL A 46 2.68 9.92 -7.85
CA VAL A 46 4.06 10.36 -7.55
C VAL A 46 4.93 9.15 -7.15
N PHE A 47 4.45 8.25 -6.29
CA PHE A 47 5.19 7.03 -5.95
C PHE A 47 5.38 6.10 -7.14
N LEU A 48 4.39 5.97 -8.03
CA LEU A 48 4.54 5.24 -9.29
C LEU A 48 5.74 5.74 -10.08
N LEU A 49 5.86 7.06 -10.26
CA LEU A 49 6.99 7.67 -10.97
C LEU A 49 8.33 7.43 -10.26
N VAL A 50 8.37 7.57 -8.93
CA VAL A 50 9.57 7.29 -8.12
C VAL A 50 10.00 5.83 -8.27
N CYS A 51 9.08 4.89 -8.10
CA CYS A 51 9.35 3.46 -8.20
C CYS A 51 9.75 3.04 -9.61
N TRP A 52 9.07 3.59 -10.64
CA TRP A 52 9.42 3.33 -12.04
C TRP A 52 10.87 3.71 -12.37
N GLN A 53 11.29 4.89 -11.93
CA GLN A 53 12.66 5.37 -12.19
C GLN A 53 13.70 4.61 -11.38
N ARG A 54 13.36 4.13 -10.19
CA ARG A 54 14.22 3.26 -9.38
C ARG A 54 14.21 1.79 -9.83
N GLN A 55 13.58 1.49 -10.98
CA GLN A 55 13.43 0.14 -11.52
C GLN A 55 12.74 -0.85 -10.55
N MET A 56 11.92 -0.32 -9.66
CA MET A 56 11.09 -1.08 -8.72
C MET A 56 9.74 -1.42 -9.39
N LYS A 57 9.78 -2.34 -10.36
CA LYS A 57 8.64 -2.59 -11.26
C LYS A 57 7.40 -3.14 -10.55
N PHE A 58 7.58 -3.95 -9.52
CA PHE A 58 6.45 -4.50 -8.74
C PHE A 58 5.76 -3.42 -7.93
N GLU A 59 6.52 -2.59 -7.25
CA GLU A 59 5.98 -1.46 -6.51
C GLU A 59 5.34 -0.44 -7.45
N ALA A 60 5.94 -0.20 -8.63
CA ALA A 60 5.32 0.65 -9.64
C ALA A 60 3.96 0.09 -10.10
N LEU A 61 3.84 -1.23 -10.31
CA LEU A 61 2.58 -1.88 -10.63
C LEU A 61 1.57 -1.76 -9.48
N LEU A 62 2.02 -1.93 -8.23
CA LEU A 62 1.18 -1.77 -7.05
C LEU A 62 0.66 -0.32 -6.92
N TRP A 63 1.51 0.68 -7.15
CA TRP A 63 1.08 2.08 -7.14
C TRP A 63 0.11 2.40 -8.27
N CYS A 64 0.24 1.76 -9.45
CA CYS A 64 -0.74 1.85 -10.52
C CYS A 64 -2.10 1.27 -10.09
N TYR A 65 -2.10 0.13 -9.40
CA TYR A 65 -3.30 -0.46 -8.79
C TYR A 65 -3.94 0.51 -7.78
N TYR A 66 -3.16 1.15 -6.89
CA TYR A 66 -3.69 2.12 -5.93
C TYR A 66 -4.32 3.36 -6.57
N ILE A 67 -3.81 3.83 -7.72
CA ILE A 67 -4.48 4.89 -8.48
C ILE A 67 -5.89 4.44 -8.90
N GLY A 68 -6.01 3.23 -9.44
CA GLY A 68 -7.32 2.66 -9.81
C GLY A 68 -8.26 2.54 -8.61
N MET A 69 -7.74 2.10 -7.46
CA MET A 69 -8.53 1.95 -6.22
C MET A 69 -8.91 3.30 -5.61
N ALA A 70 -8.06 4.33 -5.74
CA ALA A 70 -8.41 5.69 -5.33
C ALA A 70 -9.56 6.26 -6.16
N VAL A 71 -9.57 6.02 -7.47
CA VAL A 71 -10.70 6.40 -8.35
C VAL A 71 -11.97 5.64 -7.95
N TYR A 72 -11.87 4.32 -7.75
CA TYR A 72 -13.00 3.51 -7.31
C TYR A 72 -13.55 3.99 -5.95
N GLY A 73 -12.69 4.21 -4.96
CA GLY A 73 -13.08 4.71 -3.64
C GLY A 73 -13.75 6.09 -3.71
N ALA A 74 -13.22 7.01 -4.53
CA ALA A 74 -13.82 8.34 -4.72
C ALA A 74 -15.24 8.25 -5.30
N VAL A 75 -15.54 7.25 -6.13
CA VAL A 75 -16.89 7.04 -6.69
C VAL A 75 -17.78 6.33 -5.65
N ALA A 76 -17.28 5.29 -5.00
CA ALA A 76 -18.06 4.49 -4.05
C ALA A 76 -18.50 5.29 -2.80
N VAL A 77 -17.62 6.15 -2.28
CA VAL A 77 -17.91 6.97 -1.08
C VAL A 77 -18.94 8.08 -1.34
N GLN A 78 -19.27 8.39 -2.61
CA GLN A 78 -20.38 9.31 -2.89
C GLN A 78 -21.74 8.76 -2.43
N GLU A 79 -21.84 7.46 -2.17
CA GLU A 79 -23.07 6.79 -1.70
C GLU A 79 -23.19 6.73 -0.17
N ALA A 80 -22.25 7.30 0.57
CA ALA A 80 -22.10 7.34 2.03
C ALA A 80 -21.29 6.16 2.64
N TRP A 81 -20.64 6.45 3.77
CA TRP A 81 -20.00 5.45 4.62
C TRP A 81 -21.08 4.60 5.30
N PRO A 82 -20.86 3.29 5.48
CA PRO A 82 -21.87 2.44 6.12
C PRO A 82 -22.00 2.78 7.61
N ASP A 83 -23.24 2.96 8.10
CA ASP A 83 -23.52 3.21 9.52
C ASP A 83 -23.07 2.04 10.42
N VAL A 84 -23.01 0.84 9.88
CA VAL A 84 -22.53 -0.37 10.55
C VAL A 84 -21.50 -1.04 9.66
N LEU A 85 -20.29 -1.24 10.20
CA LEU A 85 -19.22 -1.89 9.48
C LEU A 85 -19.56 -3.37 9.21
N PRO A 86 -19.48 -3.85 7.97
CA PRO A 86 -19.77 -5.23 7.65
C PRO A 86 -18.72 -6.18 8.22
N GLU A 87 -19.17 -7.31 8.76
CA GLU A 87 -18.29 -8.39 9.19
C GLU A 87 -18.13 -9.42 8.08
N ALA A 88 -16.90 -9.86 7.87
CA ALA A 88 -16.62 -10.96 6.96
C ALA A 88 -16.59 -12.31 7.72
N SER A 89 -17.07 -13.36 7.08
CA SER A 89 -17.01 -14.69 7.67
C SER A 89 -15.58 -15.22 7.80
N TRP A 90 -15.31 -16.06 8.79
CA TRP A 90 -14.02 -16.70 8.97
C TRP A 90 -13.58 -17.52 7.73
N SER A 91 -14.53 -18.10 7.01
CA SER A 91 -14.26 -18.80 5.76
C SER A 91 -13.80 -17.86 4.65
N ALA A 92 -14.32 -16.65 4.57
CA ALA A 92 -13.88 -15.62 3.61
C ALA A 92 -12.45 -15.14 3.93
N HIS A 93 -12.13 -14.94 5.21
CA HIS A 93 -10.74 -14.65 5.62
C HIS A 93 -9.80 -15.82 5.33
N GLY A 94 -10.21 -17.06 5.61
CA GLY A 94 -9.44 -18.26 5.29
C GLY A 94 -9.14 -18.37 3.80
N LEU A 95 -10.13 -18.12 2.94
CA LEU A 95 -9.95 -18.08 1.49
C LEU A 95 -8.98 -16.96 1.06
N SER A 96 -9.11 -15.79 1.64
CA SER A 96 -8.21 -14.65 1.36
C SER A 96 -6.76 -14.96 1.72
N LEU A 97 -6.52 -15.59 2.86
CA LEU A 97 -5.18 -16.00 3.29
C LEU A 97 -4.61 -17.10 2.38
N LEU A 98 -5.44 -18.06 1.96
CA LEU A 98 -5.05 -19.09 1.01
C LEU A 98 -4.68 -18.49 -0.34
N LEU A 99 -5.52 -17.59 -0.86
CA LEU A 99 -5.24 -16.86 -2.12
C LEU A 99 -3.95 -16.06 -2.01
N TRP A 100 -3.75 -15.37 -0.87
CA TRP A 100 -2.50 -14.64 -0.62
C TRP A 100 -1.30 -15.58 -0.68
N ALA A 101 -1.33 -16.70 0.03
CA ALA A 101 -0.24 -17.66 0.05
C ALA A 101 0.06 -18.24 -1.35
N VAL A 102 -0.97 -18.61 -2.11
CA VAL A 102 -0.84 -19.21 -3.46
C VAL A 102 -0.26 -18.19 -4.44
N VAL A 103 -0.82 -16.98 -4.48
CA VAL A 103 -0.36 -15.93 -5.42
C VAL A 103 1.03 -15.44 -5.03
N TRP A 104 1.30 -15.23 -3.73
CA TRP A 104 2.62 -14.93 -3.22
C TRP A 104 3.67 -15.96 -3.63
N GLY A 105 3.40 -17.25 -3.37
CA GLY A 105 4.31 -18.34 -3.74
C GLY A 105 4.56 -18.42 -5.25
N GLY A 106 3.50 -18.30 -6.05
CA GLY A 106 3.59 -18.28 -7.51
C GLY A 106 4.41 -17.11 -8.03
N MET A 107 4.14 -15.89 -7.55
CA MET A 107 4.90 -14.70 -7.92
C MET A 107 6.37 -14.79 -7.48
N ALA A 108 6.63 -15.19 -6.25
CA ALA A 108 7.99 -15.36 -5.75
C ALA A 108 8.80 -16.37 -6.59
N TRP A 109 8.13 -17.42 -7.07
CA TRP A 109 8.75 -18.43 -7.94
C TRP A 109 9.01 -17.90 -9.37
N VAL A 110 8.01 -17.26 -10.01
CA VAL A 110 8.12 -16.73 -11.39
C VAL A 110 9.18 -15.63 -11.47
N PHE A 111 9.30 -14.80 -10.44
CA PHE A 111 10.23 -13.66 -10.41
C PHE A 111 11.55 -13.95 -9.70
N ARG A 112 11.82 -15.21 -9.42
CA ARG A 112 13.09 -15.68 -8.90
C ARG A 112 14.23 -15.24 -9.83
N GLY A 113 15.22 -14.52 -9.30
CA GLY A 113 16.34 -13.96 -10.06
C GLY A 113 16.07 -12.66 -10.84
N LYS A 114 14.83 -12.14 -10.81
CA LYS A 114 14.45 -10.86 -11.46
C LYS A 114 14.27 -9.70 -10.47
N SER A 115 14.17 -10.00 -9.20
CA SER A 115 14.12 -9.04 -8.10
C SER A 115 15.18 -9.38 -7.06
N TRP A 116 15.62 -8.38 -6.30
CA TRP A 116 16.60 -8.57 -5.23
C TRP A 116 16.04 -9.38 -4.05
N LYS A 117 14.74 -9.21 -3.75
CA LYS A 117 14.02 -9.94 -2.70
C LYS A 117 12.65 -10.39 -3.21
N PRO A 118 12.60 -11.34 -4.16
CA PRO A 118 11.36 -11.66 -4.86
C PRO A 118 10.25 -12.17 -3.92
N GLY A 119 10.61 -12.89 -2.85
CA GLY A 119 9.65 -13.36 -1.86
C GLY A 119 9.00 -12.22 -1.08
N LEU A 120 9.78 -11.21 -0.67
CA LEU A 120 9.27 -10.07 0.10
C LEU A 120 8.47 -9.11 -0.80
N ASP A 121 8.95 -8.84 -2.02
CA ASP A 121 8.23 -8.04 -3.02
C ASP A 121 6.86 -8.65 -3.34
N ALA A 122 6.83 -9.95 -3.63
CA ALA A 122 5.58 -10.65 -3.92
C ALA A 122 4.64 -10.67 -2.69
N PHE A 123 5.19 -10.85 -1.48
CA PHE A 123 4.40 -10.86 -0.24
C PHE A 123 3.70 -9.53 -0.01
N THR A 124 4.45 -8.43 -0.06
CA THR A 124 3.88 -7.08 0.16
C THR A 124 2.91 -6.72 -0.94
N THR A 125 3.20 -6.99 -2.21
CA THR A 125 2.32 -6.68 -3.34
C THR A 125 0.99 -7.43 -3.24
N THR A 126 1.02 -8.75 -3.05
CA THR A 126 -0.20 -9.56 -3.01
C THR A 126 -1.01 -9.31 -1.74
N GLY A 127 -0.33 -9.13 -0.60
CA GLY A 127 -0.97 -8.79 0.67
C GLY A 127 -1.66 -7.44 0.63
N SER A 128 -1.02 -6.43 0.01
CA SER A 128 -1.61 -5.11 -0.18
C SER A 128 -2.90 -5.14 -1.02
N VAL A 129 -2.94 -5.96 -2.06
CA VAL A 129 -4.16 -6.12 -2.88
C VAL A 129 -5.32 -6.67 -2.04
N ILE A 130 -5.07 -7.68 -1.21
CA ILE A 130 -6.08 -8.26 -0.33
C ILE A 130 -6.48 -7.30 0.78
N ALA A 131 -5.52 -6.62 1.41
CA ALA A 131 -5.81 -5.62 2.43
C ALA A 131 -6.67 -4.47 1.87
N THR A 132 -6.35 -3.97 0.66
CA THR A 132 -7.15 -2.95 -0.01
C THR A 132 -8.55 -3.45 -0.35
N TYR A 133 -8.70 -4.70 -0.79
CA TYR A 133 -10.02 -5.29 -1.05
C TYR A 133 -10.89 -5.24 0.21
N TRP A 134 -10.41 -5.73 1.35
CA TRP A 134 -11.16 -5.70 2.61
C TRP A 134 -11.42 -4.28 3.11
N MET A 135 -10.47 -3.37 2.93
CA MET A 135 -10.65 -1.96 3.27
C MET A 135 -11.80 -1.32 2.49
N LEU A 136 -11.92 -1.59 1.19
CA LEU A 136 -12.99 -1.07 0.34
C LEU A 136 -14.35 -1.77 0.54
N GLN A 137 -14.35 -2.94 1.17
CA GLN A 137 -15.56 -3.58 1.68
C GLN A 137 -15.92 -3.06 3.09
N PHE A 138 -15.19 -2.09 3.62
CA PHE A 138 -15.37 -1.54 4.98
C PHE A 138 -15.27 -2.58 6.10
N VAL A 139 -14.63 -3.73 5.85
CA VAL A 139 -14.45 -4.78 6.86
C VAL A 139 -13.35 -4.37 7.82
N GLU A 140 -13.67 -4.27 9.12
CA GLU A 140 -12.74 -3.81 10.17
C GLU A 140 -11.45 -4.64 10.23
N ALA A 141 -11.54 -5.96 10.01
CA ALA A 141 -10.38 -6.84 9.97
C ALA A 141 -9.33 -6.48 8.90
N ASN A 142 -9.61 -5.54 7.98
CA ASN A 142 -8.61 -5.03 7.03
C ASN A 142 -7.37 -4.49 7.75
N TRP A 143 -7.54 -3.91 8.96
CA TRP A 143 -6.42 -3.37 9.74
C TRP A 143 -5.38 -4.44 10.09
N LEU A 144 -5.81 -5.67 10.40
CA LEU A 144 -4.88 -6.77 10.66
C LEU A 144 -4.04 -7.12 9.44
N TYR A 145 -4.64 -7.12 8.25
CA TYR A 145 -3.90 -7.33 7.00
C TYR A 145 -2.89 -6.20 6.78
N TRP A 146 -3.29 -4.94 7.02
CA TRP A 146 -2.41 -3.79 6.88
C TRP A 146 -1.26 -3.80 7.88
N ILE A 147 -1.45 -4.21 9.13
CA ILE A 147 -0.38 -4.35 10.12
C ILE A 147 0.72 -5.27 9.56
N VAL A 148 0.34 -6.47 9.10
CA VAL A 148 1.30 -7.47 8.58
C VAL A 148 2.01 -6.98 7.32
N VAL A 149 1.26 -6.41 6.37
CA VAL A 149 1.80 -5.91 5.10
C VAL A 149 2.73 -4.72 5.33
N ASN A 150 2.35 -3.77 6.18
CA ASN A 150 3.14 -2.58 6.47
C ASN A 150 4.46 -2.94 7.18
N MET A 151 4.43 -3.87 8.14
CA MET A 151 5.66 -4.38 8.79
C MET A 151 6.62 -5.01 7.77
N ALA A 152 6.10 -5.83 6.85
CA ALA A 152 6.92 -6.41 5.78
C ALA A 152 7.46 -5.33 4.82
N SER A 153 6.66 -4.30 4.54
CA SER A 153 7.06 -3.15 3.71
C SER A 153 8.14 -2.30 4.38
N VAL A 154 8.12 -2.13 5.71
CA VAL A 154 9.23 -1.50 6.45
C VAL A 154 10.55 -2.21 6.15
N VAL A 155 10.57 -3.56 6.25
CA VAL A 155 11.77 -4.34 5.96
C VAL A 155 12.20 -4.21 4.49
N LEU A 156 11.23 -4.22 3.57
CA LEU A 156 11.49 -4.08 2.13
C LEU A 156 12.11 -2.72 1.80
N TYR A 157 11.49 -1.63 2.22
CA TYR A 157 11.92 -0.26 1.90
C TYR A 157 13.23 0.10 2.61
N ALA A 158 13.40 -0.30 3.88
CA ALA A 158 14.66 -0.14 4.60
C ALA A 158 15.81 -0.84 3.88
N SER A 159 15.59 -2.07 3.40
CA SER A 159 16.60 -2.83 2.66
C SER A 159 17.02 -2.19 1.34
N ARG A 160 16.17 -1.32 0.77
CA ARG A 160 16.42 -0.55 -0.45
C ARG A 160 16.90 0.88 -0.18
N LYS A 161 17.17 1.22 1.09
CA LYS A 161 17.61 2.55 1.53
C LYS A 161 16.63 3.67 1.16
N LEU A 162 15.33 3.35 1.10
CA LEU A 162 14.24 4.29 0.88
C LEU A 162 13.76 4.80 2.24
N HIS A 163 14.46 5.78 2.82
CA HIS A 163 14.24 6.21 4.20
C HIS A 163 12.86 6.85 4.42
N TRP A 164 12.39 7.68 3.50
CA TRP A 164 11.06 8.29 3.59
C TRP A 164 9.95 7.26 3.46
N GLY A 165 10.06 6.36 2.49
CA GLY A 165 9.12 5.25 2.34
C GLY A 165 9.14 4.31 3.56
N THR A 166 10.33 4.03 4.14
CA THR A 166 10.42 3.26 5.39
C THR A 166 9.67 3.95 6.52
N GLY A 167 9.88 5.26 6.70
CA GLY A 167 9.17 6.06 7.70
C GLY A 167 7.65 6.05 7.47
N LEU A 168 7.19 6.13 6.22
CA LEU A 168 5.78 6.03 5.87
C LEU A 168 5.18 4.69 6.33
N PHE A 169 5.82 3.56 6.03
CA PHE A 169 5.30 2.24 6.43
C PHE A 169 5.37 1.99 7.95
N VAL A 170 6.31 2.61 8.66
CA VAL A 170 6.29 2.63 10.13
C VAL A 170 5.04 3.37 10.63
N LEU A 171 4.76 4.56 10.10
CA LEU A 171 3.55 5.32 10.45
C LEU A 171 2.28 4.57 10.07
N TYR A 172 2.23 3.94 8.90
CA TYR A 172 1.09 3.11 8.50
C TYR A 172 0.88 1.92 9.44
N THR A 173 1.94 1.30 9.94
CA THR A 173 1.82 0.24 10.95
C THR A 173 1.17 0.79 12.22
N LEU A 174 1.60 1.96 12.70
CA LEU A 174 1.04 2.60 13.89
C LEU A 174 -0.43 2.99 13.69
N LEU A 175 -0.77 3.59 12.55
CA LEU A 175 -2.16 3.94 12.20
C LEU A 175 -3.04 2.69 12.03
N SER A 176 -2.48 1.59 11.51
CA SER A 176 -3.24 0.33 11.42
C SER A 176 -3.47 -0.31 12.79
N LEU A 177 -2.53 -0.17 13.73
CA LEU A 177 -2.72 -0.58 15.12
C LEU A 177 -3.79 0.30 15.80
N GLU A 178 -3.73 1.61 15.58
CA GLU A 178 -4.75 2.54 16.08
C GLU A 178 -6.13 2.17 15.55
N GLY A 179 -6.26 1.99 14.23
CA GLY A 179 -7.54 1.62 13.61
C GLY A 179 -8.10 0.27 14.09
N TRP A 180 -7.23 -0.68 14.45
CA TRP A 180 -7.67 -1.97 15.01
C TRP A 180 -8.11 -1.87 16.49
N PHE A 181 -7.37 -1.11 17.29
CA PHE A 181 -7.64 -1.01 18.73
C PHE A 181 -8.54 0.16 19.12
N ASN A 182 -8.85 1.05 18.18
CA ASN A 182 -9.63 2.28 18.40
C ASN A 182 -9.11 3.08 19.61
N TRP A 183 -7.78 3.35 19.64
CA TRP A 183 -7.12 4.00 20.77
C TRP A 183 -7.34 5.51 20.85
N ILE A 184 -7.77 6.15 19.74
CA ILE A 184 -7.97 7.61 19.64
C ILE A 184 -9.42 7.93 19.25
#